data_b1a2075542bf3c055020a4fe1b69d8c9
#
_entry.id   b1a2075542bf3c055020a4fe1b69d8c9
#
_cell.length_a   1.000
_cell.length_b   1.000
_cell.length_c   1.000
_cell.angle_alpha   90.00
_cell.angle_beta   90.00
_cell.angle_gamma   90.00
#
_symmetry.space_group_name_H-M   'P 1'
#
loop_
_entity.id
_entity.type
_entity.pdbx_description
1 polymer ?
#
loop_
_entity_poly.entity_id
_entity_poly.type
_entity_poly.pdbx_seq_one_letter_code
_entity_poly.pdbx_strand_id
1 'polypeptide(L)'
;VDQSVDVVRLDEGMKYTTAEHFSRNLYRHLRFQYPTFMFEEPVFEIDEDGTPYWVCAKKEKTIGLFGGTDNNGAVLVNAVTGESEYLTEPPEWVDHVYSAELIIEQYDYYGMYHNGFINSILGQRDVTVTTDGYNYIAEGDDVYLYTGVTSVGGDESNVGFLLSNQRTKETKYYPCAGATEYSAMDSAEGQVQNLRYTATFPLLLNVAEQPTYFMALKDASELVKMYAMVNVNQYQIVATGATVAECESNYRQMLRQSNLISDDQTGIDQPVETDRRSLEGVIAEIRSAVVDGNSIYFLRFTGETDFTVRMSAADVPYAPLLNVGDRVRVWYYDGHVSEFWIEACDLELLPVLTPAEPDDAQPSGGVDA
;
A
#
# COMPACT_ATOMS: atom_id res chain seq x y z
N VAL A 1 4.11 -0.92 8.07
CA VAL A 1 4.10 0.49 8.49
C VAL A 1 2.98 0.65 9.48
N ASP A 2 3.30 0.99 10.72
CA ASP A 2 2.30 1.30 11.74
C ASP A 2 1.60 2.62 11.31
N GLN A 3 0.27 2.60 11.25
CA GLN A 3 -0.54 3.77 10.91
C GLN A 3 -0.93 4.58 12.16
N SER A 4 -0.06 4.61 13.16
CA SER A 4 -0.28 5.41 14.36
C SER A 4 -0.17 6.90 14.01
N VAL A 5 -1.03 7.70 14.63
CA VAL A 5 -0.99 9.18 14.52
C VAL A 5 -0.64 9.73 15.89
N ASP A 6 0.54 10.31 15.99
CA ASP A 6 0.97 10.98 17.21
C ASP A 6 0.63 12.47 17.17
N VAL A 7 0.18 12.99 18.31
CA VAL A 7 -0.15 14.41 18.46
C VAL A 7 0.94 15.10 19.25
N VAL A 8 1.75 15.88 18.56
CA VAL A 8 2.76 16.73 19.18
C VAL A 8 2.14 18.04 19.61
N ARG A 9 2.24 18.37 20.89
CA ARG A 9 1.80 19.65 21.44
C ARG A 9 3.00 20.56 21.64
N LEU A 10 2.95 21.73 21.03
CA LEU A 10 3.95 22.76 21.22
C LEU A 10 3.60 23.66 22.41
N ASP A 11 4.58 23.96 23.29
CA ASP A 11 4.42 24.91 24.39
C ASP A 11 4.16 26.33 23.86
N GLU A 12 4.80 26.68 22.76
CA GLU A 12 4.56 27.90 21.99
C GLU A 12 4.12 27.52 20.56
N GLY A 13 3.07 28.17 20.06
CA GLY A 13 2.58 27.94 18.71
C GLY A 13 3.59 28.39 17.63
N MET A 14 3.48 27.82 16.44
CA MET A 14 4.25 28.25 15.27
C MET A 14 4.01 29.73 14.98
N LYS A 15 5.09 30.46 14.72
CA LYS A 15 5.09 31.90 14.44
C LYS A 15 5.50 32.24 13.03
N TYR A 16 6.29 31.35 12.40
CA TYR A 16 6.81 31.54 11.04
C TYR A 16 6.12 30.53 10.10
N THR A 17 5.37 31.05 9.14
CA THR A 17 4.69 30.24 8.12
C THR A 17 4.66 30.96 6.77
N THR A 18 4.35 30.24 5.72
CA THR A 18 4.15 30.81 4.38
C THR A 18 2.93 31.75 4.30
N ALA A 19 1.94 31.56 5.18
CA ALA A 19 0.68 32.33 5.23
C ALA A 19 0.75 33.56 6.13
N GLU A 20 1.75 33.66 6.99
CA GLU A 20 1.90 34.80 7.90
C GLU A 20 2.31 36.09 7.18
N HIS A 21 2.21 37.23 7.91
CA HIS A 21 2.49 38.54 7.37
C HIS A 21 3.78 39.13 7.95
N PHE A 22 4.29 40.15 7.28
CA PHE A 22 5.45 40.97 7.71
C PHE A 22 6.68 40.10 8.02
N SER A 23 7.28 40.26 9.19
CA SER A 23 8.52 39.57 9.60
C SER A 23 8.32 38.08 9.91
N ARG A 24 7.10 37.60 10.05
CA ARG A 24 6.77 36.20 10.29
C ARG A 24 6.44 35.43 9.02
N ASN A 25 6.29 36.13 7.89
CA ASN A 25 6.20 35.45 6.61
C ASN A 25 7.53 34.77 6.27
N LEU A 26 7.51 33.47 6.05
CA LEU A 26 8.69 32.63 5.84
C LEU A 26 9.53 33.10 4.65
N TYR A 27 8.91 33.38 3.50
CA TYR A 27 9.64 33.83 2.30
C TYR A 27 10.35 35.17 2.53
N ARG A 28 9.70 36.08 3.25
CA ARG A 28 10.29 37.36 3.61
C ARG A 28 11.43 37.17 4.60
N HIS A 29 11.26 36.30 5.61
CA HIS A 29 12.29 35.97 6.58
C HIS A 29 13.55 35.41 5.90
N LEU A 30 13.39 34.41 5.02
CA LEU A 30 14.46 33.83 4.22
C LEU A 30 15.15 34.89 3.35
N ARG A 31 14.40 35.77 2.70
CA ARG A 31 14.96 36.81 1.84
C ARG A 31 15.84 37.80 2.61
N PHE A 32 15.55 38.08 3.87
CA PHE A 32 16.37 38.94 4.70
C PHE A 32 17.61 38.24 5.26
N GLN A 33 17.47 36.96 5.64
CA GLN A 33 18.59 36.21 6.20
C GLN A 33 19.57 35.72 5.08
N TYR A 34 19.02 35.31 3.95
CA TYR A 34 19.76 34.72 2.82
C TYR A 34 19.44 35.44 1.51
N PRO A 35 19.83 36.71 1.35
CA PRO A 35 19.38 37.56 0.23
C PRO A 35 19.85 37.06 -1.14
N THR A 36 20.91 36.27 -1.21
CA THR A 36 21.51 35.75 -2.46
C THR A 36 21.05 34.31 -2.79
N PHE A 37 20.34 33.64 -1.90
CA PHE A 37 19.89 32.29 -2.12
C PHE A 37 18.58 32.28 -2.93
N MET A 38 18.48 31.32 -3.82
CA MET A 38 17.21 30.91 -4.44
C MET A 38 16.72 29.67 -3.72
N PHE A 39 15.43 29.57 -3.51
CA PHE A 39 14.82 28.45 -2.79
C PHE A 39 13.82 27.72 -3.66
N GLU A 40 13.71 26.40 -3.44
CA GLU A 40 12.52 25.62 -3.79
C GLU A 40 11.33 26.03 -2.90
N GLU A 41 10.16 25.45 -3.16
CA GLU A 41 9.03 25.61 -2.26
C GLU A 41 9.36 24.98 -0.89
N PRO A 42 9.18 25.71 0.22
CA PRO A 42 9.47 25.19 1.55
C PRO A 42 8.56 24.02 1.92
N VAL A 43 9.14 22.98 2.49
CA VAL A 43 8.44 21.81 3.02
C VAL A 43 8.42 21.88 4.53
N PHE A 44 7.30 21.47 5.13
CA PHE A 44 7.15 21.45 6.58
C PHE A 44 7.46 20.06 7.12
N GLU A 45 8.37 19.97 8.07
CA GLU A 45 8.77 18.72 8.71
C GLU A 45 8.93 18.90 10.23
N ILE A 46 8.96 17.80 10.96
CA ILE A 46 9.10 17.78 12.42
C ILE A 46 10.29 16.90 12.74
N ASP A 47 11.22 17.39 13.57
CA ASP A 47 12.38 16.59 14.01
C ASP A 47 11.98 15.50 15.03
N GLU A 48 12.94 14.67 15.41
CA GLU A 48 12.75 13.57 16.36
C GLU A 48 12.29 14.04 17.76
N ASP A 49 12.62 15.29 18.13
CA ASP A 49 12.22 15.89 19.41
C ASP A 49 10.84 16.55 19.34
N GLY A 50 10.17 16.50 18.19
CA GLY A 50 8.87 17.13 17.96
C GLY A 50 8.95 18.64 17.66
N THR A 51 10.10 19.17 17.29
CA THR A 51 10.26 20.57 16.93
C THR A 51 9.89 20.78 15.46
N PRO A 52 8.99 21.74 15.15
CA PRO A 52 8.58 21.99 13.78
C PRO A 52 9.59 22.86 13.02
N TYR A 53 9.92 22.44 11.81
CA TYR A 53 10.82 23.13 10.90
C TYR A 53 10.21 23.35 9.52
N TRP A 54 10.71 24.39 8.87
CA TRP A 54 10.59 24.57 7.44
C TRP A 54 11.90 24.21 6.78
N VAL A 55 11.88 23.17 5.94
CA VAL A 55 13.00 22.77 5.09
C VAL A 55 12.94 23.58 3.81
N CYS A 56 13.94 24.42 3.59
CA CYS A 56 13.99 25.34 2.46
C CYS A 56 15.19 25.01 1.59
N ALA A 57 15.03 24.10 0.63
CA ALA A 57 16.10 23.64 -0.23
C ALA A 57 16.70 24.79 -1.05
N LYS A 58 18.03 24.91 -1.03
CA LYS A 58 18.74 25.95 -1.75
C LYS A 58 18.96 25.53 -3.20
N LYS A 59 18.28 26.23 -4.10
CA LYS A 59 18.38 26.07 -5.54
C LYS A 59 19.60 26.77 -6.10
N GLU A 60 20.31 26.12 -7.00
CA GLU A 60 21.37 26.75 -7.78
C GLU A 60 21.31 26.36 -9.27
N LYS A 61 21.95 27.17 -10.11
CA LYS A 61 22.05 26.93 -11.54
C LYS A 61 23.49 26.49 -11.87
N THR A 62 23.62 25.27 -12.36
CA THR A 62 24.92 24.63 -12.64
C THR A 62 25.42 24.88 -14.07
N ILE A 63 24.50 25.24 -14.99
CA ILE A 63 24.79 25.52 -16.41
C ILE A 63 24.39 26.97 -16.74
N GLY A 64 25.32 27.89 -16.52
CA GLY A 64 25.08 29.32 -16.75
C GLY A 64 23.98 29.89 -15.84
N LEU A 65 23.25 30.90 -16.34
CA LEU A 65 22.21 31.59 -15.54
C LEU A 65 20.83 30.94 -15.63
N PHE A 66 20.59 30.07 -16.59
CA PHE A 66 19.24 29.64 -16.96
C PHE A 66 19.04 28.12 -16.97
N GLY A 67 20.09 27.33 -16.90
CA GLY A 67 20.02 25.88 -17.03
C GLY A 67 20.66 25.11 -15.90
N GLY A 68 20.45 23.78 -15.90
CA GLY A 68 21.03 22.86 -14.95
C GLY A 68 20.63 23.18 -13.52
N THR A 69 19.32 23.23 -13.25
CA THR A 69 18.84 23.41 -11.87
C THR A 69 19.27 22.23 -11.02
N ASP A 70 19.83 22.52 -9.86
CA ASP A 70 20.11 21.55 -8.83
C ASP A 70 19.91 22.18 -7.44
N ASN A 71 19.83 21.36 -6.41
CA ASN A 71 19.80 21.81 -5.05
C ASN A 71 21.16 21.57 -4.36
N ASN A 72 21.56 22.53 -3.53
CA ASN A 72 22.81 22.45 -2.79
C ASN A 72 22.49 22.71 -1.31
N GLY A 73 22.15 21.65 -0.58
CA GLY A 73 21.72 21.70 0.81
C GLY A 73 20.39 22.39 1.03
N ALA A 74 20.08 22.66 2.28
CA ALA A 74 18.83 23.31 2.71
C ALA A 74 19.07 24.29 3.86
N VAL A 75 18.20 25.29 3.97
CA VAL A 75 18.07 26.12 5.16
C VAL A 75 16.94 25.54 6.00
N LEU A 76 17.24 25.15 7.23
CA LEU A 76 16.26 24.75 8.23
C LEU A 76 15.83 26.00 9.01
N VAL A 77 14.54 26.27 9.06
CA VAL A 77 13.97 27.38 9.81
C VAL A 77 13.05 26.83 10.89
N ASN A 78 13.41 27.03 12.17
CA ASN A 78 12.52 26.68 13.28
C ASN A 78 11.23 27.48 13.19
N ALA A 79 10.09 26.80 13.04
CA ALA A 79 8.79 27.44 12.81
C ALA A 79 8.25 28.22 14.04
N VAL A 80 8.80 27.98 15.24
CA VAL A 80 8.45 28.65 16.48
C VAL A 80 9.33 29.87 16.72
N THR A 81 10.67 29.72 16.66
CA THR A 81 11.63 30.79 17.03
C THR A 81 12.02 31.64 15.84
N GLY A 82 12.03 31.11 14.62
CA GLY A 82 12.55 31.74 13.42
C GLY A 82 14.08 31.65 13.30
N GLU A 83 14.76 30.92 14.19
CA GLU A 83 16.16 30.60 14.02
C GLU A 83 16.35 29.78 12.76
N SER A 84 17.40 30.09 12.01
CA SER A 84 17.64 29.44 10.72
C SER A 84 19.10 29.12 10.53
N GLU A 85 19.36 27.94 9.97
CA GLU A 85 20.70 27.45 9.69
C GLU A 85 20.76 26.85 8.27
N TYR A 86 21.82 27.15 7.54
CA TYR A 86 22.10 26.53 6.25
C TYR A 86 23.01 25.33 6.42
N LEU A 87 22.57 24.16 5.94
CA LEU A 87 23.29 22.90 5.98
C LEU A 87 23.49 22.39 4.55
N THR A 88 24.72 22.02 4.21
CA THR A 88 25.03 21.37 2.94
C THR A 88 24.62 19.90 2.94
N GLU A 89 24.63 19.28 4.11
CA GLU A 89 24.19 17.92 4.36
C GLU A 89 23.10 17.97 5.43
N PRO A 90 21.82 17.96 5.06
CA PRO A 90 20.70 17.94 5.99
C PRO A 90 20.72 16.68 6.86
N PRO A 91 20.24 16.78 8.12
CA PRO A 91 20.16 15.63 9.03
C PRO A 91 19.20 14.55 8.54
N GLU A 92 19.32 13.34 9.12
CA GLU A 92 18.57 12.15 8.68
C GLU A 92 17.05 12.29 8.79
N TRP A 93 16.57 13.07 9.74
CA TRP A 93 15.13 13.33 9.91
C TRP A 93 14.50 14.23 8.83
N VAL A 94 15.32 14.83 7.97
CA VAL A 94 14.84 15.64 6.83
C VAL A 94 14.57 14.73 5.64
N ASP A 95 13.34 14.67 5.19
CA ASP A 95 12.93 13.81 4.09
C ASP A 95 13.04 14.47 2.71
N HIS A 96 12.78 15.78 2.62
CA HIS A 96 12.58 16.47 1.35
C HIS A 96 13.59 17.61 1.12
N VAL A 97 14.69 17.30 0.44
CA VAL A 97 15.66 18.29 -0.08
C VAL A 97 15.57 18.42 -1.59
N TYR A 98 15.27 17.33 -2.27
CA TYR A 98 15.15 17.28 -3.72
C TYR A 98 13.70 16.99 -4.12
N SER A 99 13.04 17.96 -4.76
CA SER A 99 11.65 17.81 -5.19
C SER A 99 11.51 16.75 -6.29
N ALA A 100 10.32 16.17 -6.40
CA ALA A 100 10.02 15.20 -7.45
C ALA A 100 10.25 15.80 -8.84
N GLU A 101 9.79 17.02 -9.04
CA GLU A 101 9.92 17.75 -10.31
C GLU A 101 11.39 17.94 -10.69
N LEU A 102 12.26 18.27 -9.74
CA LEU A 102 13.68 18.41 -9.99
C LEU A 102 14.33 17.09 -10.42
N ILE A 103 14.02 16.00 -9.71
CA ILE A 103 14.55 14.67 -10.01
C ILE A 103 14.09 14.21 -11.38
N ILE A 104 12.80 14.37 -11.70
CA ILE A 104 12.20 14.04 -12.98
C ILE A 104 12.84 14.85 -14.11
N GLU A 105 12.95 16.17 -13.94
CA GLU A 105 13.58 17.06 -14.95
C GLU A 105 15.03 16.63 -15.23
N GLN A 106 15.81 16.34 -14.20
CA GLN A 106 17.19 15.89 -14.35
C GLN A 106 17.31 14.54 -15.04
N TYR A 107 16.42 13.59 -14.69
CA TYR A 107 16.41 12.29 -15.35
C TYR A 107 16.01 12.41 -16.82
N ASP A 108 15.00 13.21 -17.14
CA ASP A 108 14.56 13.43 -18.53
C ASP A 108 15.66 14.05 -19.38
N TYR A 109 16.42 15.00 -18.83
CA TYR A 109 17.60 15.52 -19.51
C TYR A 109 18.65 14.42 -19.75
N TYR A 110 18.90 13.57 -18.77
CA TYR A 110 19.80 12.44 -18.94
C TYR A 110 19.26 11.46 -20.00
N GLY A 111 18.02 11.03 -19.85
CA GLY A 111 17.36 10.08 -20.77
C GLY A 111 17.30 10.57 -22.22
N MET A 112 17.06 11.88 -22.41
CA MET A 112 17.03 12.47 -23.74
C MET A 112 18.41 12.67 -24.36
N TYR A 113 19.43 13.06 -23.59
CA TYR A 113 20.67 13.58 -24.15
C TYR A 113 21.92 12.72 -23.94
N HIS A 114 21.88 11.66 -23.12
CA HIS A 114 23.06 10.84 -22.85
C HIS A 114 23.67 10.19 -24.11
N ASN A 115 22.85 9.92 -25.14
CA ASN A 115 23.30 9.43 -26.45
C ASN A 115 23.46 10.55 -27.51
N GLY A 116 23.54 11.82 -27.05
CA GLY A 116 23.81 12.98 -27.86
C GLY A 116 22.57 13.69 -28.39
N PHE A 117 22.67 15.02 -28.50
CA PHE A 117 21.59 15.91 -28.94
C PHE A 117 21.00 15.55 -30.31
N ILE A 118 21.84 15.15 -31.27
CA ILE A 118 21.34 14.80 -32.62
C ILE A 118 20.47 13.54 -32.57
N ASN A 119 20.85 12.56 -31.72
CA ASN A 119 20.08 11.33 -31.53
C ASN A 119 18.71 11.61 -30.91
N SER A 120 18.62 12.57 -30.00
CA SER A 120 17.33 12.91 -29.36
C SER A 120 16.31 13.45 -30.35
N ILE A 121 16.76 13.99 -31.53
CA ILE A 121 15.89 14.58 -32.54
C ILE A 121 15.64 13.61 -33.70
N LEU A 122 16.68 12.95 -34.24
CA LEU A 122 16.62 12.24 -35.50
C LEU A 122 16.63 10.72 -35.40
N GLY A 123 17.22 10.15 -34.42
CA GLY A 123 17.40 8.69 -34.26
C GLY A 123 16.55 8.08 -33.16
N GLN A 124 16.42 8.78 -32.06
CA GLN A 124 15.70 8.43 -30.85
C GLN A 124 16.01 7.02 -30.33
N ARG A 125 17.26 6.54 -30.56
CA ARG A 125 17.70 5.24 -30.08
C ARG A 125 18.10 5.35 -28.62
N ASP A 126 17.50 4.49 -27.80
CA ASP A 126 17.72 4.48 -26.34
C ASP A 126 17.47 5.86 -25.70
N VAL A 127 16.51 6.61 -26.26
CA VAL A 127 16.01 7.84 -25.66
C VAL A 127 14.86 7.49 -24.74
N THR A 128 14.98 7.87 -23.49
CA THR A 128 13.99 7.59 -22.46
C THR A 128 13.53 8.87 -21.77
N VAL A 129 12.32 8.85 -21.26
CA VAL A 129 11.74 9.89 -20.42
C VAL A 129 10.95 9.22 -19.30
N THR A 130 10.65 9.95 -18.24
CA THR A 130 9.74 9.48 -17.21
C THR A 130 8.31 9.36 -17.75
N THR A 131 7.50 8.51 -17.16
CA THR A 131 6.05 8.46 -17.41
C THR A 131 5.35 9.67 -16.78
N ASP A 132 4.14 9.99 -17.26
CA ASP A 132 3.32 11.09 -16.73
C ASP A 132 2.76 10.73 -15.35
N GLY A 133 3.52 10.90 -14.31
CA GLY A 133 3.08 10.69 -12.94
C GLY A 133 4.17 10.10 -12.06
N TYR A 134 3.95 10.24 -10.78
CA TYR A 134 4.86 9.71 -9.77
C TYR A 134 4.12 9.42 -8.47
N ASN A 135 4.75 8.66 -7.60
CA ASN A 135 4.27 8.41 -6.24
C ASN A 135 5.45 8.39 -5.27
N TYR A 136 5.16 8.35 -3.99
CA TYR A 136 6.17 8.29 -2.95
C TYR A 136 6.09 6.97 -2.21
N ILE A 137 7.26 6.44 -1.87
CA ILE A 137 7.42 5.22 -1.08
C ILE A 137 8.27 5.58 0.13
N ALA A 138 7.77 5.29 1.32
CA ALA A 138 8.58 5.36 2.54
C ALA A 138 9.32 4.02 2.72
N GLU A 139 10.64 4.07 2.82
CA GLU A 139 11.48 2.90 3.07
C GLU A 139 12.55 3.26 4.11
N GLY A 140 12.52 2.56 5.23
CA GLY A 140 13.33 2.93 6.38
C GLY A 140 12.87 4.28 6.94
N ASP A 141 13.80 5.21 7.04
CA ASP A 141 13.58 6.58 7.54
C ASP A 141 13.60 7.63 6.42
N ASP A 142 13.54 7.19 5.17
CA ASP A 142 13.63 8.07 3.99
C ASP A 142 12.37 7.97 3.11
N VAL A 143 12.09 9.06 2.40
CA VAL A 143 11.06 9.11 1.36
C VAL A 143 11.70 9.02 -0.02
N TYR A 144 11.21 8.08 -0.81
CA TYR A 144 11.66 7.84 -2.18
C TYR A 144 10.59 8.27 -3.17
N LEU A 145 11.00 9.05 -4.17
CA LEU A 145 10.24 9.25 -5.39
C LEU A 145 10.26 7.96 -6.22
N TYR A 146 9.10 7.54 -6.68
CA TYR A 146 8.92 6.45 -7.63
C TYR A 146 8.22 6.98 -8.88
N THR A 147 8.75 6.66 -10.08
CA THR A 147 8.13 6.94 -11.38
C THR A 147 8.54 5.89 -12.41
N GLY A 148 7.70 5.63 -13.40
CA GLY A 148 8.03 4.79 -14.54
C GLY A 148 8.95 5.50 -15.51
N VAL A 149 9.59 4.71 -16.37
CA VAL A 149 10.43 5.19 -17.46
C VAL A 149 9.97 4.56 -18.76
N THR A 150 9.70 5.36 -19.78
CA THR A 150 9.25 4.93 -21.10
C THR A 150 10.27 5.31 -22.18
N SER A 151 10.24 4.58 -23.28
CA SER A 151 11.00 4.92 -24.48
C SER A 151 10.24 5.95 -25.32
N VAL A 152 10.92 6.94 -25.84
CA VAL A 152 10.34 7.95 -26.75
C VAL A 152 10.08 7.37 -28.15
N GLY A 153 10.66 6.24 -28.51
CA GLY A 153 10.59 5.62 -29.82
C GLY A 153 9.51 4.55 -29.95
N GLY A 154 8.36 4.91 -30.48
CA GLY A 154 7.43 4.00 -31.16
C GLY A 154 6.39 3.25 -30.34
N ASP A 155 6.74 2.59 -29.28
CA ASP A 155 5.79 1.94 -28.40
C ASP A 155 5.93 2.56 -27.00
N GLU A 156 4.90 3.22 -26.52
CA GLU A 156 4.82 3.83 -25.19
C GLU A 156 4.76 2.77 -24.07
N SER A 157 5.67 1.80 -24.13
CA SER A 157 5.78 0.77 -23.11
C SER A 157 6.77 1.19 -22.03
N ASN A 158 6.48 0.82 -20.81
CA ASN A 158 7.42 1.00 -19.70
C ASN A 158 8.67 0.16 -19.93
N VAL A 159 9.85 0.77 -19.84
CA VAL A 159 11.15 0.09 -19.96
C VAL A 159 11.83 -0.11 -18.62
N GLY A 160 11.38 0.57 -17.59
CA GLY A 160 11.91 0.46 -16.23
C GLY A 160 11.26 1.43 -15.26
N PHE A 161 11.80 1.45 -14.05
CA PHE A 161 11.35 2.31 -12.97
C PHE A 161 12.53 3.05 -12.36
N LEU A 162 12.25 4.27 -11.91
CA LEU A 162 13.17 5.11 -11.19
C LEU A 162 12.75 5.16 -9.73
N LEU A 163 13.69 4.94 -8.83
CA LEU A 163 13.54 5.13 -7.40
C LEU A 163 14.62 6.11 -6.94
N SER A 164 14.24 7.24 -6.39
CA SER A 164 15.16 8.30 -5.98
C SER A 164 14.87 8.77 -4.57
N ASN A 165 15.88 8.71 -3.72
CA ASN A 165 15.82 9.23 -2.36
C ASN A 165 15.73 10.76 -2.39
N GLN A 166 14.71 11.34 -1.78
CA GLN A 166 14.47 12.79 -1.83
C GLN A 166 15.37 13.60 -0.89
N ARG A 167 16.03 12.97 0.07
CA ARG A 167 17.03 13.64 0.93
C ARG A 167 18.40 13.69 0.28
N THR A 168 18.86 12.57 -0.31
CA THR A 168 20.24 12.41 -0.81
C THR A 168 20.37 12.53 -2.33
N LYS A 169 19.26 12.43 -3.06
CA LYS A 169 19.17 12.28 -4.53
C LYS A 169 19.82 10.99 -5.06
N GLU A 170 20.16 10.02 -4.19
CA GLU A 170 20.58 8.72 -4.70
C GLU A 170 19.46 8.11 -5.53
N THR A 171 19.75 7.85 -6.80
CA THR A 171 18.78 7.42 -7.78
C THR A 171 19.15 6.05 -8.33
N LYS A 172 18.20 5.11 -8.28
CA LYS A 172 18.36 3.75 -8.81
C LYS A 172 17.38 3.53 -9.95
N TYR A 173 17.88 2.95 -11.02
CA TYR A 173 17.06 2.52 -12.15
C TYR A 173 16.88 1.00 -12.11
N TYR A 174 15.63 0.55 -12.21
CA TYR A 174 15.26 -0.85 -12.24
C TYR A 174 14.68 -1.19 -13.63
N PRO A 175 15.41 -1.95 -14.48
CA PRO A 175 14.88 -2.36 -15.76
C PRO A 175 13.69 -3.32 -15.57
N CYS A 176 12.54 -2.93 -16.10
CA CYS A 176 11.33 -3.73 -16.04
C CYS A 176 10.44 -3.34 -17.22
N ALA A 177 10.46 -4.16 -18.26
CA ALA A 177 9.62 -3.94 -19.43
C ALA A 177 8.19 -4.41 -19.14
N GLY A 178 7.20 -3.61 -19.48
CA GLY A 178 5.80 -3.97 -19.25
C GLY A 178 4.80 -2.87 -19.60
N ALA A 179 3.62 -2.99 -19.03
CA ALA A 179 2.58 -1.96 -19.15
C ALA A 179 2.97 -0.67 -18.43
N THR A 180 2.51 0.46 -18.95
CA THR A 180 2.58 1.72 -18.24
C THR A 180 1.58 1.74 -17.06
N GLU A 181 1.79 2.64 -16.13
CA GLU A 181 0.90 2.85 -14.99
C GLU A 181 -0.54 3.12 -15.45
N TYR A 182 -0.71 3.93 -16.48
CA TYR A 182 -2.03 4.26 -17.04
C TYR A 182 -2.70 3.04 -17.68
N SER A 183 -1.96 2.21 -18.41
CA SER A 183 -2.49 0.97 -18.97
C SER A 183 -2.94 0.00 -17.87
N ALA A 184 -2.24 -0.01 -16.75
CA ALA A 184 -2.62 -0.81 -15.59
C ALA A 184 -3.87 -0.24 -14.89
N MET A 185 -3.97 1.10 -14.77
CA MET A 185 -5.17 1.78 -14.26
C MET A 185 -6.40 1.46 -15.11
N ASP A 186 -6.29 1.60 -16.43
CA ASP A 186 -7.36 1.25 -17.38
C ASP A 186 -7.78 -0.22 -17.26
N SER A 187 -6.83 -1.11 -17.06
CA SER A 187 -7.09 -2.53 -16.88
C SER A 187 -7.85 -2.80 -15.57
N ALA A 188 -7.48 -2.13 -14.47
CA ALA A 188 -8.16 -2.23 -13.20
C ALA A 188 -9.58 -1.65 -13.24
N GLU A 189 -9.76 -0.49 -13.85
CA GLU A 189 -11.06 0.15 -14.05
C GLU A 189 -11.98 -0.72 -14.93
N GLY A 190 -11.40 -1.39 -15.94
CA GLY A 190 -12.12 -2.34 -16.79
C GLY A 190 -12.74 -3.50 -16.02
N GLN A 191 -12.10 -3.99 -14.96
CA GLN A 191 -12.64 -5.08 -14.12
C GLN A 191 -13.86 -4.64 -13.30
N VAL A 192 -13.94 -3.38 -12.95
CA VAL A 192 -15.00 -2.79 -12.11
C VAL A 192 -15.86 -1.78 -12.88
N GLN A 193 -15.90 -1.89 -14.20
CA GLN A 193 -16.60 -0.95 -15.09
C GLN A 193 -18.08 -0.72 -14.71
N ASN A 194 -18.75 -1.74 -14.22
CA ASN A 194 -20.14 -1.67 -13.74
C ASN A 194 -20.29 -0.80 -12.48
N LEU A 195 -19.23 -0.63 -11.68
CA LEU A 195 -19.22 0.16 -10.45
C LEU A 195 -18.78 1.61 -10.69
N ARG A 196 -18.16 1.90 -11.85
CA ARG A 196 -17.64 3.23 -12.23
C ARG A 196 -16.65 3.78 -11.22
N TYR A 197 -15.79 2.91 -10.70
CA TYR A 197 -14.69 3.34 -9.84
C TYR A 197 -13.51 3.82 -10.68
N THR A 198 -12.76 4.77 -10.12
CA THR A 198 -11.54 5.34 -10.73
C THR A 198 -10.33 4.87 -9.97
N ALA A 199 -9.31 4.44 -10.69
CA ALA A 199 -8.05 4.00 -10.11
C ALA A 199 -7.18 5.19 -9.66
N THR A 200 -6.48 5.03 -8.54
CA THR A 200 -5.40 5.95 -8.16
C THR A 200 -4.14 5.61 -8.93
N PHE A 201 -3.22 6.55 -9.03
CA PHE A 201 -1.88 6.25 -9.56
C PHE A 201 -1.24 5.12 -8.74
N PRO A 202 -0.72 4.07 -9.42
CA PRO A 202 -0.30 2.84 -8.74
C PRO A 202 1.03 2.98 -8.01
N LEU A 203 1.22 2.12 -7.00
CA LEU A 203 2.52 1.82 -6.43
C LEU A 203 3.07 0.56 -7.07
N LEU A 204 4.37 0.55 -7.35
CA LEU A 204 5.06 -0.68 -7.76
C LEU A 204 5.45 -1.47 -6.51
N LEU A 205 4.99 -2.71 -6.44
CA LEU A 205 5.32 -3.66 -5.39
C LEU A 205 5.94 -4.91 -6.00
N ASN A 206 6.68 -5.66 -5.20
CA ASN A 206 7.09 -7.02 -5.53
C ASN A 206 6.18 -7.99 -4.79
N VAL A 207 5.26 -8.65 -5.51
CA VAL A 207 4.36 -9.65 -4.95
C VAL A 207 4.70 -11.02 -5.51
N ALA A 208 5.19 -11.93 -4.66
CA ALA A 208 5.63 -13.27 -5.07
C ALA A 208 6.66 -13.23 -6.23
N GLU A 209 7.67 -12.38 -6.11
CA GLU A 209 8.72 -12.14 -7.11
C GLU A 209 8.21 -11.63 -8.47
N GLN A 210 6.97 -11.14 -8.52
CA GLN A 210 6.37 -10.53 -9.70
C GLN A 210 6.25 -9.01 -9.51
N PRO A 211 6.72 -8.20 -10.47
CA PRO A 211 6.49 -6.77 -10.43
C PRO A 211 4.99 -6.51 -10.60
N THR A 212 4.41 -5.79 -9.66
CA THR A 212 2.97 -5.65 -9.51
C THR A 212 2.60 -4.20 -9.23
N TYR A 213 1.69 -3.65 -9.99
CA TYR A 213 1.05 -2.39 -9.68
C TYR A 213 -0.08 -2.60 -8.67
N PHE A 214 0.01 -1.90 -7.56
CA PHE A 214 -1.03 -1.84 -6.54
C PHE A 214 -1.70 -0.47 -6.54
N MET A 215 -3.04 -0.43 -6.54
CA MET A 215 -3.80 0.82 -6.57
C MET A 215 -5.11 0.71 -5.79
N ALA A 216 -5.62 1.85 -5.34
CA ALA A 216 -6.95 1.95 -4.78
C ALA A 216 -7.96 2.33 -5.85
N LEU A 217 -9.18 1.80 -5.73
CA LEU A 217 -10.31 2.11 -6.59
C LEU A 217 -11.30 2.95 -5.78
N LYS A 218 -11.56 4.17 -6.27
CA LYS A 218 -12.41 5.18 -5.61
C LYS A 218 -13.75 5.34 -6.33
N ASP A 219 -14.78 5.60 -5.55
CA ASP A 219 -16.08 5.99 -6.09
C ASP A 219 -16.12 7.47 -6.52
N ALA A 220 -17.27 7.91 -7.03
CA ALA A 220 -17.49 9.30 -7.45
C ALA A 220 -17.39 10.33 -6.30
N SER A 221 -17.35 9.89 -5.06
CA SER A 221 -17.14 10.73 -3.87
C SER A 221 -15.69 10.71 -3.37
N GLU A 222 -14.76 10.21 -4.19
CA GLU A 222 -13.33 10.05 -3.88
C GLU A 222 -13.04 9.11 -2.67
N LEU A 223 -14.01 8.24 -2.31
CA LEU A 223 -13.82 7.27 -1.24
C LEU A 223 -13.29 5.96 -1.79
N VAL A 224 -12.25 5.42 -1.16
CA VAL A 224 -11.71 4.09 -1.50
C VAL A 224 -12.76 3.03 -1.20
N LYS A 225 -13.09 2.21 -2.19
CA LYS A 225 -14.08 1.12 -2.11
C LYS A 225 -13.47 -0.25 -2.33
N MET A 226 -12.43 -0.32 -3.13
CA MET A 226 -11.74 -1.56 -3.46
C MET A 226 -10.25 -1.28 -3.70
N TYR A 227 -9.50 -2.35 -3.84
CA TYR A 227 -8.10 -2.32 -4.24
C TYR A 227 -7.92 -3.18 -5.49
N ALA A 228 -6.90 -2.87 -6.29
CA ALA A 228 -6.54 -3.67 -7.45
C ALA A 228 -5.03 -3.95 -7.47
N MET A 229 -4.67 -5.13 -7.97
CA MET A 229 -3.31 -5.54 -8.29
C MET A 229 -3.24 -5.95 -9.76
N VAL A 230 -2.28 -5.40 -10.49
CA VAL A 230 -2.08 -5.64 -11.92
C VAL A 230 -0.64 -6.08 -12.15
N ASN A 231 -0.44 -7.19 -12.86
CA ASN A 231 0.91 -7.63 -13.20
C ASN A 231 1.53 -6.70 -14.26
N VAL A 232 2.74 -6.21 -14.00
CA VAL A 232 3.44 -5.27 -14.90
C VAL A 232 3.71 -5.89 -16.26
N ASN A 233 4.16 -7.15 -16.28
CA ASN A 233 4.53 -7.84 -17.53
C ASN A 233 3.31 -8.36 -18.29
N GLN A 234 2.25 -8.71 -17.58
CA GLN A 234 1.01 -9.26 -18.13
C GLN A 234 -0.20 -8.51 -17.54
N TYR A 235 -0.45 -7.30 -18.05
CA TYR A 235 -1.50 -6.40 -17.53
C TYR A 235 -2.94 -6.94 -17.64
N GLN A 236 -3.13 -8.09 -18.30
CA GLN A 236 -4.41 -8.82 -18.28
C GLN A 236 -4.64 -9.57 -16.96
N ILE A 237 -3.58 -9.82 -16.18
CA ILE A 237 -3.69 -10.41 -14.84
C ILE A 237 -4.00 -9.28 -13.88
N VAL A 238 -5.29 -9.12 -13.61
CA VAL A 238 -5.85 -8.06 -12.75
C VAL A 238 -6.71 -8.72 -11.69
N ALA A 239 -6.35 -8.55 -10.44
CA ALA A 239 -7.16 -8.95 -9.31
C ALA A 239 -7.72 -7.73 -8.59
N THR A 240 -8.93 -7.84 -8.04
CA THR A 240 -9.57 -6.83 -7.21
C THR A 240 -10.04 -7.45 -5.90
N GLY A 241 -10.18 -6.63 -4.86
CA GLY A 241 -10.70 -7.06 -3.56
C GLY A 241 -11.19 -5.87 -2.75
N ALA A 242 -12.14 -6.09 -1.85
CA ALA A 242 -12.65 -5.06 -0.95
C ALA A 242 -11.62 -4.68 0.12
N THR A 243 -10.69 -5.58 0.43
CA THR A 243 -9.55 -5.34 1.31
C THR A 243 -8.23 -5.64 0.60
N VAL A 244 -7.12 -5.12 1.11
CA VAL A 244 -5.79 -5.39 0.56
C VAL A 244 -5.47 -6.89 0.60
N ALA A 245 -5.77 -7.55 1.71
CA ALA A 245 -5.52 -8.99 1.89
C ALA A 245 -6.33 -9.85 0.90
N GLU A 246 -7.60 -9.51 0.68
CA GLU A 246 -8.45 -10.18 -0.31
C GLU A 246 -7.90 -9.97 -1.73
N CYS A 247 -7.55 -8.73 -2.08
CA CYS A 247 -6.98 -8.40 -3.37
C CYS A 247 -5.68 -9.19 -3.63
N GLU A 248 -4.79 -9.24 -2.64
CA GLU A 248 -3.54 -9.99 -2.74
C GLU A 248 -3.77 -11.50 -2.87
N SER A 249 -4.70 -12.06 -2.11
CA SER A 249 -5.06 -13.49 -2.21
C SER A 249 -5.58 -13.84 -3.60
N ASN A 250 -6.50 -13.03 -4.13
CA ASN A 250 -7.04 -13.18 -5.48
C ASN A 250 -5.93 -13.06 -6.54
N TYR A 251 -5.03 -12.08 -6.38
CA TYR A 251 -3.92 -11.87 -7.29
C TYR A 251 -2.95 -13.07 -7.31
N ARG A 252 -2.55 -13.57 -6.15
CA ARG A 252 -1.70 -14.76 -6.03
C ARG A 252 -2.36 -15.99 -6.67
N GLN A 253 -3.67 -16.14 -6.53
CA GLN A 253 -4.42 -17.21 -7.21
C GLN A 253 -4.37 -17.07 -8.73
N MET A 254 -4.52 -15.86 -9.27
CA MET A 254 -4.42 -15.61 -10.72
C MET A 254 -3.01 -15.85 -11.25
N LEU A 255 -1.97 -15.46 -10.50
CA LEU A 255 -0.57 -15.75 -10.86
C LEU A 255 -0.30 -17.25 -10.97
N ARG A 256 -0.88 -18.09 -10.06
CA ARG A 256 -0.82 -19.55 -10.15
C ARG A 256 -1.48 -20.08 -11.41
N GLN A 257 -2.73 -19.63 -11.67
CA GLN A 257 -3.47 -20.05 -12.84
C GLN A 257 -2.75 -19.71 -14.15
N SER A 258 -1.96 -18.63 -14.11
CA SER A 258 -1.13 -18.18 -15.24
C SER A 258 0.27 -18.82 -15.27
N ASN A 259 0.59 -19.76 -14.37
CA ASN A 259 1.89 -20.42 -14.21
C ASN A 259 3.07 -19.44 -14.00
N LEU A 260 2.82 -18.27 -13.43
CA LEU A 260 3.86 -17.28 -13.12
C LEU A 260 4.52 -17.53 -11.76
N ILE A 261 3.85 -18.24 -10.87
CA ILE A 261 4.38 -18.66 -9.57
C ILE A 261 4.10 -20.13 -9.34
N SER A 262 5.02 -20.82 -8.64
CA SER A 262 4.84 -22.19 -8.21
C SER A 262 4.04 -22.26 -6.90
N ASP A 263 3.52 -23.45 -6.57
CA ASP A 263 2.77 -23.66 -5.32
C ASP A 263 3.59 -23.35 -4.05
N ASP A 264 4.92 -23.49 -4.11
CA ASP A 264 5.84 -23.15 -3.02
C ASP A 264 6.02 -21.62 -2.84
N GLN A 265 5.86 -20.83 -3.90
CA GLN A 265 6.00 -19.36 -3.86
C GLN A 265 4.69 -18.64 -3.52
N THR A 266 3.71 -19.43 -3.22
CA THR A 266 2.40 -18.85 -2.88
C THR A 266 2.48 -18.02 -1.64
N GLY A 267 3.63 -17.97 -0.90
CA GLY A 267 3.76 -17.06 0.23
C GLY A 267 2.42 -16.43 0.60
N ILE A 268 1.38 -17.25 0.62
CA ILE A 268 0.46 -17.07 1.71
C ILE A 268 1.45 -17.34 2.82
N ASP A 269 2.03 -16.29 3.41
CA ASP A 269 2.10 -16.29 4.84
C ASP A 269 0.73 -16.83 5.19
N GLN A 270 0.66 -18.12 5.41
CA GLN A 270 -0.42 -18.66 6.23
C GLN A 270 -0.39 -17.67 7.38
N PRO A 271 -1.44 -16.86 7.55
CA PRO A 271 -1.45 -15.82 8.55
C PRO A 271 -0.87 -16.51 9.73
N VAL A 272 0.29 -16.06 10.17
CA VAL A 272 1.27 -16.72 11.04
C VAL A 272 0.46 -17.61 11.94
N GLU A 273 0.63 -18.94 11.87
CA GLU A 273 -0.27 -19.96 12.49
C GLU A 273 -0.58 -19.67 13.96
N THR A 274 0.11 -18.69 14.51
CA THR A 274 -0.02 -18.10 15.84
C THR A 274 -1.32 -17.35 16.11
N ASP A 275 -2.03 -16.81 15.11
CA ASP A 275 -3.22 -15.99 15.35
C ASP A 275 -4.54 -16.59 14.83
N ARG A 276 -4.49 -17.73 14.14
CA ARG A 276 -5.69 -18.46 13.71
C ARG A 276 -6.20 -19.31 14.86
N ARG A 277 -7.38 -18.97 15.37
CA ARG A 277 -8.08 -19.72 16.42
C ARG A 277 -9.23 -20.51 15.84
N SER A 278 -9.60 -21.58 16.54
CA SER A 278 -10.80 -22.35 16.19
C SER A 278 -11.76 -22.43 17.36
N LEU A 279 -13.05 -22.45 17.04
CA LEU A 279 -14.15 -22.64 17.98
C LEU A 279 -15.02 -23.80 17.48
N GLU A 280 -15.23 -24.82 18.32
CA GLU A 280 -16.15 -25.92 18.03
C GLU A 280 -17.45 -25.74 18.77
N GLY A 281 -18.54 -26.10 18.11
CA GLY A 281 -19.84 -26.08 18.74
C GLY A 281 -20.91 -26.81 17.92
N VAL A 282 -22.05 -27.06 18.59
CA VAL A 282 -23.27 -27.55 17.92
C VAL A 282 -24.17 -26.34 17.68
N ILE A 283 -24.64 -26.18 16.46
CA ILE A 283 -25.44 -25.03 16.04
C ILE A 283 -26.81 -25.09 16.75
N ALA A 284 -27.09 -24.09 17.59
CA ALA A 284 -28.38 -23.91 18.26
C ALA A 284 -29.34 -23.02 17.44
N GLU A 285 -28.81 -22.05 16.75
CA GLU A 285 -29.60 -21.09 15.98
C GLU A 285 -28.81 -20.62 14.75
N ILE A 286 -29.50 -20.46 13.59
CA ILE A 286 -28.96 -19.87 12.37
C ILE A 286 -29.89 -18.74 11.97
N ARG A 287 -29.32 -17.59 11.71
CA ARG A 287 -30.01 -16.46 11.07
C ARG A 287 -29.23 -16.01 9.84
N SER A 288 -29.94 -15.49 8.85
CA SER A 288 -29.30 -14.89 7.68
C SER A 288 -29.84 -13.49 7.44
N ALA A 289 -28.99 -12.63 6.90
CA ALA A 289 -29.34 -11.30 6.45
C ALA A 289 -28.58 -11.00 5.16
N VAL A 290 -29.13 -10.11 4.33
CA VAL A 290 -28.40 -9.58 3.18
C VAL A 290 -27.82 -8.23 3.58
N VAL A 291 -26.49 -8.11 3.56
CA VAL A 291 -25.76 -6.89 3.88
C VAL A 291 -24.90 -6.57 2.66
N ASP A 292 -25.07 -5.38 2.09
CA ASP A 292 -24.35 -4.90 0.91
C ASP A 292 -24.35 -5.88 -0.28
N GLY A 293 -25.48 -6.58 -0.47
CA GLY A 293 -25.65 -7.55 -1.54
C GLY A 293 -25.12 -8.96 -1.24
N ASN A 294 -24.43 -9.17 -0.13
CA ASN A 294 -23.89 -10.46 0.30
C ASN A 294 -24.79 -11.14 1.34
N SER A 295 -24.94 -12.45 1.22
CA SER A 295 -25.63 -13.25 2.24
C SER A 295 -24.72 -13.50 3.43
N ILE A 296 -25.08 -12.95 4.57
CA ILE A 296 -24.36 -13.12 5.84
C ILE A 296 -25.15 -14.06 6.73
N TYR A 297 -24.47 -15.02 7.35
CA TYR A 297 -25.00 -15.99 8.29
C TYR A 297 -24.49 -15.69 9.68
N PHE A 298 -25.40 -15.81 10.66
CA PHE A 298 -25.12 -15.65 12.07
C PHE A 298 -25.47 -16.97 12.78
N LEU A 299 -24.45 -17.59 13.39
CA LEU A 299 -24.59 -18.85 14.12
C LEU A 299 -24.50 -18.59 15.61
N ARG A 300 -25.36 -19.26 16.39
CA ARG A 300 -25.21 -19.43 17.83
C ARG A 300 -25.01 -20.90 18.16
N PHE A 301 -24.12 -21.20 19.07
CA PHE A 301 -23.87 -22.57 19.51
C PHE A 301 -24.64 -22.93 20.79
N THR A 302 -24.85 -24.24 20.99
CA THR A 302 -25.43 -24.76 22.25
C THR A 302 -24.40 -24.61 23.37
N GLY A 303 -24.84 -24.07 24.52
CA GLY A 303 -24.00 -23.79 25.69
C GLY A 303 -23.83 -22.29 25.93
N GLU A 304 -23.20 -21.94 27.03
CA GLU A 304 -22.90 -20.53 27.36
C GLU A 304 -21.74 -20.02 26.49
N THR A 305 -22.04 -19.68 25.25
CA THR A 305 -21.12 -18.88 24.42
C THR A 305 -21.71 -17.50 24.27
N ASP A 306 -21.07 -16.50 24.82
CA ASP A 306 -21.48 -15.08 24.70
C ASP A 306 -21.31 -14.51 23.29
N PHE A 307 -20.77 -15.31 22.36
CA PHE A 307 -20.42 -14.84 21.01
C PHE A 307 -21.39 -15.42 19.96
N THR A 308 -21.70 -14.55 19.01
CA THR A 308 -22.34 -14.96 17.74
C THR A 308 -21.25 -15.12 16.70
N VAL A 309 -21.24 -16.20 15.92
CA VAL A 309 -20.32 -16.36 14.79
C VAL A 309 -20.98 -15.75 13.56
N ARG A 310 -20.32 -14.77 12.95
CA ARG A 310 -20.71 -14.13 11.70
C ARG A 310 -19.86 -14.73 10.56
N MET A 311 -20.48 -15.07 9.44
CA MET A 311 -19.79 -15.54 8.25
C MET A 311 -20.48 -15.07 6.98
N SER A 312 -19.70 -14.80 5.94
CA SER A 312 -20.20 -14.50 4.59
C SER A 312 -20.31 -15.79 3.78
N ALA A 313 -21.36 -15.91 2.96
CA ALA A 313 -21.45 -17.00 1.98
C ALA A 313 -20.34 -16.95 0.92
N ALA A 314 -19.67 -15.82 0.76
CA ALA A 314 -18.52 -15.67 -0.14
C ALA A 314 -17.28 -16.37 0.46
N ASP A 315 -17.06 -16.27 1.78
CA ASP A 315 -15.93 -16.87 2.47
C ASP A 315 -16.18 -18.33 2.82
N VAL A 316 -17.43 -18.67 3.17
CA VAL A 316 -17.88 -20.02 3.52
C VAL A 316 -19.03 -20.44 2.57
N PRO A 317 -18.74 -20.99 1.38
CA PRO A 317 -19.75 -21.26 0.35
C PRO A 317 -20.85 -22.24 0.76
N TYR A 318 -20.60 -23.10 1.76
CA TYR A 318 -21.62 -24.02 2.29
C TYR A 318 -22.39 -23.50 3.51
N ALA A 319 -22.16 -22.26 3.92
CA ALA A 319 -22.96 -21.64 4.99
C ALA A 319 -24.47 -21.74 4.76
N PRO A 320 -25.00 -21.66 3.52
CA PRO A 320 -26.42 -21.89 3.22
C PRO A 320 -26.94 -23.30 3.49
N LEU A 321 -26.08 -24.29 3.60
CA LEU A 321 -26.42 -25.70 3.77
C LEU A 321 -26.40 -26.16 5.23
N LEU A 322 -25.96 -25.29 6.14
CA LEU A 322 -25.90 -25.59 7.56
C LEU A 322 -27.29 -25.68 8.19
N ASN A 323 -27.45 -26.61 9.14
CA ASN A 323 -28.68 -26.83 9.87
C ASN A 323 -28.47 -26.71 11.38
N VAL A 324 -29.54 -26.37 12.09
CA VAL A 324 -29.56 -26.46 13.57
C VAL A 324 -29.32 -27.91 13.96
N GLY A 325 -28.39 -28.13 14.88
CA GLY A 325 -27.94 -29.45 15.32
C GLY A 325 -26.63 -29.94 14.65
N ASP A 326 -26.17 -29.29 13.59
CA ASP A 326 -24.87 -29.62 13.00
C ASP A 326 -23.75 -29.29 13.98
N ARG A 327 -22.76 -30.17 14.06
CA ARG A 327 -21.52 -29.92 14.78
C ARG A 327 -20.48 -29.34 13.84
N VAL A 328 -19.98 -28.17 14.16
CA VAL A 328 -19.02 -27.45 13.30
C VAL A 328 -17.79 -27.00 14.07
N ARG A 329 -16.69 -26.88 13.35
CA ARG A 329 -15.51 -26.13 13.75
C ARG A 329 -15.40 -24.92 12.85
N VAL A 330 -15.32 -23.75 13.45
CA VAL A 330 -15.10 -22.47 12.73
C VAL A 330 -13.73 -21.94 13.07
N TRP A 331 -13.07 -21.36 12.08
CA TRP A 331 -11.79 -20.68 12.24
C TRP A 331 -11.97 -19.18 12.10
N TYR A 332 -11.22 -18.42 12.90
CA TYR A 332 -11.20 -16.96 12.90
C TYR A 332 -9.83 -16.42 13.31
N TYR A 333 -9.57 -15.17 13.07
CA TYR A 333 -8.35 -14.46 13.50
C TYR A 333 -8.62 -13.58 14.70
N ASP A 334 -7.66 -13.44 15.62
CA ASP A 334 -7.80 -12.63 16.85
C ASP A 334 -8.24 -11.18 16.57
N GLY A 335 -7.77 -10.57 15.48
CA GLY A 335 -8.19 -9.22 15.06
C GLY A 335 -9.63 -9.14 14.54
N HIS A 336 -10.32 -10.27 14.34
CA HIS A 336 -11.69 -10.35 13.80
C HIS A 336 -12.72 -10.69 14.90
N VAL A 337 -12.38 -10.46 16.16
CA VAL A 337 -13.29 -10.59 17.29
C VAL A 337 -13.81 -9.22 17.70
N SER A 338 -15.11 -9.01 17.58
CA SER A 338 -15.79 -7.81 18.06
C SER A 338 -16.52 -8.07 19.38
N GLU A 339 -17.06 -7.02 20.00
CA GLU A 339 -17.86 -7.16 21.23
C GLU A 339 -19.12 -8.03 21.03
N PHE A 340 -19.60 -8.16 19.79
CA PHE A 340 -20.88 -8.82 19.49
C PHE A 340 -20.76 -10.11 18.69
N TRP A 341 -19.68 -10.28 17.91
CA TRP A 341 -19.47 -11.47 17.06
C TRP A 341 -18.01 -11.75 16.76
N ILE A 342 -17.78 -13.02 16.42
CA ILE A 342 -16.54 -13.52 15.83
C ILE A 342 -16.76 -13.65 14.32
N GLU A 343 -15.91 -13.08 13.50
CA GLU A 343 -15.98 -13.23 12.05
C GLU A 343 -15.22 -14.49 11.61
N ALA A 344 -15.97 -15.50 11.16
CA ALA A 344 -15.39 -16.76 10.72
C ALA A 344 -14.86 -16.62 9.28
N CYS A 345 -13.62 -17.10 9.10
CA CYS A 345 -12.94 -17.14 7.79
C CYS A 345 -13.04 -18.52 7.13
N ASP A 346 -13.42 -19.57 7.88
CA ASP A 346 -13.55 -20.94 7.37
C ASP A 346 -14.41 -21.78 8.30
N LEU A 347 -14.96 -22.90 7.80
CA LEU A 347 -15.83 -23.80 8.56
C LEU A 347 -15.67 -25.24 8.10
N GLU A 348 -15.65 -26.18 9.04
CA GLU A 348 -15.67 -27.63 8.81
C GLU A 348 -16.87 -28.26 9.54
N LEU A 349 -17.61 -29.13 8.83
CA LEU A 349 -18.63 -30.01 9.42
C LEU A 349 -17.95 -31.18 10.11
N LEU A 350 -18.19 -31.33 11.40
CA LEU A 350 -17.66 -32.44 12.19
C LEU A 350 -18.68 -33.60 12.25
N PRO A 351 -18.22 -34.87 12.33
CA PRO A 351 -19.13 -35.98 12.50
C PRO A 351 -19.89 -35.89 13.84
N VAL A 352 -21.18 -36.21 13.79
CA VAL A 352 -22.02 -36.31 15.00
C VAL A 352 -21.46 -37.42 15.87
N LEU A 353 -21.16 -37.10 17.14
CA LEU A 353 -20.74 -38.11 18.11
C LEU A 353 -21.96 -39.03 18.40
N THR A 354 -21.95 -40.24 17.82
CA THR A 354 -22.85 -41.29 18.24
C THR A 354 -22.46 -41.68 19.68
N PRO A 355 -23.41 -41.74 20.64
CA PRO A 355 -23.09 -42.26 21.97
C PRO A 355 -22.51 -43.66 21.81
N ALA A 356 -21.40 -43.95 22.48
CA ALA A 356 -20.86 -45.31 22.53
C ALA A 356 -21.95 -46.24 23.10
N GLU A 357 -22.28 -47.31 22.36
CA GLU A 357 -23.14 -48.37 22.88
C GLU A 357 -22.53 -48.88 24.19
N PRO A 358 -23.36 -49.10 25.25
CA PRO A 358 -22.86 -49.66 26.49
C PRO A 358 -22.31 -51.06 26.22
N ASP A 359 -21.07 -51.29 26.65
CA ASP A 359 -20.33 -52.56 26.57
C ASP A 359 -21.18 -53.66 27.21
N ASP A 360 -21.74 -54.57 26.41
CA ASP A 360 -22.49 -55.71 26.86
C ASP A 360 -21.60 -56.59 27.72
N ALA A 361 -21.82 -56.55 29.01
CA ALA A 361 -21.18 -57.39 30.02
C ALA A 361 -21.39 -58.87 29.64
N GLN A 362 -20.32 -59.59 29.29
CA GLN A 362 -20.31 -61.04 29.13
C GLN A 362 -20.69 -61.70 30.44
N PRO A 363 -21.63 -62.66 30.44
CA PRO A 363 -21.91 -63.43 31.61
C PRO A 363 -20.75 -64.39 31.89
N SER A 364 -20.22 -64.27 33.12
CA SER A 364 -19.26 -65.22 33.68
C SER A 364 -19.87 -66.62 33.76
N GLY A 365 -19.43 -67.51 32.87
CA GLY A 365 -19.73 -68.92 32.90
C GLY A 365 -19.07 -69.56 34.10
N GLY A 366 -19.88 -70.11 34.99
CA GLY A 366 -19.43 -70.89 36.13
C GLY A 366 -18.78 -72.22 35.70
N VAL A 367 -17.77 -72.57 36.39
CA VAL A 367 -17.10 -73.87 36.35
C VAL A 367 -17.76 -74.73 37.39
N ASP A 368 -18.25 -75.87 37.05
CA ASP A 368 -18.47 -76.99 37.91
C ASP A 368 -17.96 -78.28 37.31
N ALA A 369 -17.20 -79.01 38.21
CA ALA A 369 -16.71 -80.39 38.25
C ALA A 369 -15.46 -80.70 37.41
#